data_f36598e6b99ef4e72fedd8b7ebc0b318
#
_entry.id   f36598e6b99ef4e72fedd8b7ebc0b318
#
_cell.length_a   1.000
_cell.length_b   1.000
_cell.length_c   1.000
_cell.angle_alpha   90.00
_cell.angle_beta   90.00
_cell.angle_gamma   90.00
#
_symmetry.space_group_name_H-M   'P 1'
#
loop_
_entity.id
_entity.type
_entity.pdbx_description
1 polymer ?
#
loop_
_entity_poly.entity_id
_entity_poly.type
_entity_poly.pdbx_seq_one_letter_code
_entity_poly.pdbx_strand_id
1 'polypeptide(L)'
;IEQELFYYLEKIDINEEIVRLNSHLKFFSDVLNDNEVEKGKKLGFICQEIGREINTIGSKANNSIIQSNVVEMKTLLEKLKEQSLNIL
;
A
#
# COMPACT_ATOMS: atom_id res chain seq x y z
N ILE A 1 -29.98 -1.58 -8.00
CA ILE A 1 -29.86 -2.42 -6.79
C ILE A 1 -28.70 -3.41 -6.91
N GLU A 2 -28.60 -4.12 -8.05
CA GLU A 2 -27.49 -5.05 -8.29
C GLU A 2 -26.14 -4.34 -8.31
N GLN A 3 -26.08 -3.17 -8.92
CA GLN A 3 -24.85 -2.38 -8.98
C GLN A 3 -24.43 -1.88 -7.60
N GLU A 4 -25.37 -1.49 -6.77
CA GLU A 4 -25.09 -1.04 -5.40
C GLU A 4 -24.58 -2.18 -4.54
N LEU A 5 -25.19 -3.35 -4.67
CA LEU A 5 -24.75 -4.54 -3.94
C LEU A 5 -23.36 -4.96 -4.37
N PHE A 6 -23.10 -4.95 -5.68
CA PHE A 6 -21.80 -5.30 -6.23
C PHE A 6 -20.70 -4.35 -5.71
N TYR A 7 -20.98 -3.05 -5.72
CA TYR A 7 -20.07 -2.04 -5.19
C TYR A 7 -19.79 -2.25 -3.71
N TYR A 8 -20.82 -2.58 -2.94
CA TYR A 8 -20.70 -2.86 -1.51
C TYR A 8 -19.82 -4.08 -1.26
N LEU A 9 -20.00 -5.15 -2.03
CA LEU A 9 -19.20 -6.35 -1.90
C LEU A 9 -17.73 -6.10 -2.26
N GLU A 10 -17.45 -5.29 -3.28
CA GLU A 10 -16.08 -4.89 -3.60
C GLU A 10 -15.44 -4.15 -2.43
N LYS A 11 -16.18 -3.28 -1.80
CA LYS A 11 -15.71 -2.51 -0.64
C LYS A 11 -15.32 -3.42 0.51
N ILE A 12 -16.13 -4.44 0.77
CA ILE A 12 -15.84 -5.44 1.81
C ILE A 12 -14.61 -6.25 1.44
N ASP A 13 -14.49 -6.66 0.18
CA ASP A 13 -13.38 -7.47 -0.30
C ASP A 13 -12.02 -6.80 -0.13
N ILE A 14 -11.96 -5.48 -0.30
CA ILE A 14 -10.68 -4.76 -0.21
C ILE A 14 -10.41 -4.19 1.17
N ASN A 15 -11.37 -4.26 2.09
CA ASN A 15 -11.23 -3.67 3.42
C ASN A 15 -10.04 -4.24 4.19
N GLU A 16 -9.82 -5.53 4.09
CA GLU A 16 -8.70 -6.20 4.75
C GLU A 16 -7.36 -5.67 4.24
N GLU A 17 -7.24 -5.50 2.93
CA GLU A 17 -6.04 -4.97 2.31
C GLU A 17 -5.79 -3.52 2.71
N ILE A 18 -6.86 -2.73 2.84
CA ILE A 18 -6.75 -1.34 3.28
C ILE A 18 -6.25 -1.28 4.72
N VAL A 19 -6.78 -2.13 5.60
CA VAL A 19 -6.32 -2.19 7.00
C VAL A 19 -4.84 -2.56 7.06
N ARG A 20 -4.43 -3.59 6.31
CA ARG A 20 -3.03 -3.99 6.29
C ARG A 20 -2.13 -2.92 5.68
N LEU A 21 -2.60 -2.26 4.61
CA LEU A 21 -1.87 -1.16 4.00
C LEU A 21 -1.60 -0.05 5.02
N ASN A 22 -2.62 0.33 5.77
CA ASN A 22 -2.47 1.36 6.80
C ASN A 22 -1.51 0.93 7.91
N SER A 23 -1.54 -0.35 8.31
CA SER A 23 -0.59 -0.90 9.28
C SER A 23 0.84 -0.83 8.76
N HIS A 24 1.06 -1.18 7.50
CA HIS A 24 2.39 -1.13 6.91
C HIS A 24 2.90 0.30 6.77
N LEU A 25 2.03 1.24 6.45
CA LEU A 25 2.40 2.66 6.36
C LEU A 25 2.80 3.19 7.73
N LYS A 26 2.06 2.82 8.76
CA LYS A 26 2.41 3.20 10.13
C LYS A 26 3.74 2.60 10.54
N PHE A 27 3.95 1.32 10.24
CA PHE A 27 5.21 0.64 10.54
C PHE A 27 6.38 1.30 9.79
N PHE A 28 6.17 1.65 8.53
CA PHE A 28 7.18 2.39 7.76
C PHE A 28 7.57 3.68 8.49
N SER A 29 6.59 4.45 8.92
CA SER A 29 6.81 5.70 9.65
C SER A 29 7.58 5.46 10.96
N ASP A 30 7.20 4.42 11.70
CA ASP A 30 7.86 4.08 12.96
C ASP A 30 9.34 3.72 12.75
N VAL A 31 9.63 2.91 11.73
CA VAL A 31 11.00 2.51 11.39
C VAL A 31 11.81 3.72 10.93
N LEU A 32 11.19 4.59 10.12
CA LEU A 32 11.86 5.79 9.62
C LEU A 32 12.34 6.69 10.77
N ASN A 33 11.58 6.76 11.86
CA ASN A 33 11.88 7.57 13.01
C ASN A 33 12.74 6.87 14.08
N ASP A 34 13.12 5.62 13.82
CA ASP A 34 13.95 4.83 14.73
C ASP A 34 15.44 5.09 14.44
N ASN A 35 16.29 4.78 15.42
CA ASN A 35 17.74 4.94 15.31
C ASN A 35 18.46 3.66 14.89
N GLU A 36 17.77 2.74 14.23
CA GLU A 36 18.37 1.48 13.78
C GLU A 36 19.40 1.68 12.67
N VAL A 37 20.44 0.84 12.68
CA VAL A 37 21.56 0.94 11.75
C VAL A 37 21.20 0.49 10.33
N GLU A 38 20.32 -0.50 10.18
CA GLU A 38 19.96 -1.06 8.87
C GLU A 38 18.53 -0.69 8.44
N LYS A 39 18.09 0.52 8.74
CA LYS A 39 16.71 0.88 8.47
C LYS A 39 16.37 0.93 6.97
N GLY A 40 17.33 1.24 6.11
CA GLY A 40 17.10 1.25 4.66
C GLY A 40 16.60 -0.10 4.14
N LYS A 41 17.24 -1.18 4.59
CA LYS A 41 16.86 -2.54 4.20
C LYS A 41 15.47 -2.91 4.75
N LYS A 42 15.21 -2.55 6.00
CA LYS A 42 13.94 -2.81 6.65
C LYS A 42 12.81 -2.03 5.95
N LEU A 43 13.06 -0.77 5.62
CA LEU A 43 12.11 0.05 4.87
C LEU A 43 11.82 -0.55 3.49
N GLY A 44 12.84 -1.12 2.85
CA GLY A 44 12.67 -1.80 1.55
C GLY A 44 11.71 -2.97 1.65
N PHE A 45 11.81 -3.80 2.69
CA PHE A 45 10.89 -4.91 2.91
C PHE A 45 9.46 -4.42 3.16
N ILE A 46 9.33 -3.35 3.94
CA ILE A 46 8.01 -2.77 4.21
C ILE A 46 7.39 -2.25 2.90
N CYS A 47 8.20 -1.62 2.04
CA CYS A 47 7.72 -1.18 0.72
C CYS A 47 7.20 -2.35 -0.13
N GLN A 48 7.85 -3.50 -0.07
CA GLN A 48 7.38 -4.69 -0.77
C GLN A 48 6.00 -5.12 -0.26
N GLU A 49 5.79 -5.11 1.04
CA GLU A 49 4.50 -5.47 1.63
C GLU A 49 3.42 -4.44 1.29
N ILE A 50 3.77 -3.16 1.28
CA ILE A 50 2.86 -2.11 0.83
C ILE A 50 2.46 -2.37 -0.63
N GLY A 51 3.41 -2.69 -1.49
CA GLY A 51 3.15 -2.99 -2.89
C GLY A 51 2.23 -4.20 -3.07
N ARG A 52 2.39 -5.22 -2.23
CA ARG A 52 1.53 -6.39 -2.23
C ARG A 52 0.07 -6.02 -1.95
N GLU A 53 -0.18 -5.20 -0.93
CA GLU A 53 -1.54 -4.79 -0.60
C GLU A 53 -2.15 -3.93 -1.71
N ILE A 54 -1.37 -3.01 -2.29
CA ILE A 54 -1.83 -2.17 -3.39
C ILE A 54 -2.19 -3.03 -4.62
N ASN A 55 -1.37 -4.01 -4.95
CA ASN A 55 -1.64 -4.91 -6.08
C ASN A 55 -2.89 -5.74 -5.85
N THR A 56 -3.09 -6.22 -4.63
CA THR A 56 -4.29 -7.00 -4.30
C THR A 56 -5.56 -6.15 -4.39
N ILE A 57 -5.50 -4.91 -3.91
CA ILE A 57 -6.61 -3.97 -4.07
C ILE A 57 -6.91 -3.77 -5.57
N GLY A 58 -5.88 -3.56 -6.37
CA GLY A 58 -6.03 -3.37 -7.81
C GLY A 58 -6.64 -4.57 -8.53
N SER A 59 -6.33 -5.78 -8.08
CA SER A 59 -6.87 -6.99 -8.72
C SER A 59 -8.29 -7.33 -8.26
N LYS A 60 -8.69 -6.88 -7.08
CA LYS A 60 -10.03 -7.13 -6.53
C LYS A 60 -11.07 -6.09 -6.92
N ALA A 61 -10.63 -4.85 -7.10
CA ALA A 61 -11.55 -3.75 -7.36
C ALA A 61 -11.82 -3.57 -8.85
N ASN A 62 -13.08 -3.51 -9.22
CA ASN A 62 -13.50 -3.30 -10.62
C ASN A 62 -14.12 -1.91 -10.77
N ASN A 63 -13.45 -0.90 -10.24
CA ASN A 63 -13.94 0.48 -10.18
C ASN A 63 -12.85 1.40 -10.71
N SER A 64 -13.20 2.27 -11.65
CA SER A 64 -12.22 3.14 -12.31
C SER A 64 -11.55 4.13 -11.34
N ILE A 65 -12.28 4.59 -10.34
CA ILE A 65 -11.73 5.50 -9.32
C ILE A 65 -10.66 4.78 -8.50
N ILE A 66 -10.95 3.57 -8.06
CA ILE A 66 -10.00 2.77 -7.30
C ILE A 66 -8.80 2.42 -8.17
N GLN A 67 -9.00 2.06 -9.43
CA GLN A 67 -7.90 1.75 -10.34
C GLN A 67 -6.99 2.96 -10.54
N SER A 68 -7.56 4.16 -10.67
CA SER A 68 -6.79 5.39 -10.77
C SER A 68 -5.97 5.63 -9.51
N ASN A 69 -6.55 5.41 -8.34
CA ASN A 69 -5.85 5.54 -7.06
C ASN A 69 -4.73 4.52 -6.93
N VAL A 70 -4.94 3.30 -7.41
CA VAL A 70 -3.90 2.24 -7.38
C VAL A 70 -2.69 2.66 -8.22
N VAL A 71 -2.92 3.19 -9.41
CA VAL A 71 -1.83 3.68 -10.27
C VAL A 71 -1.03 4.78 -9.56
N GLU A 72 -1.74 5.73 -8.96
CA GLU A 72 -1.09 6.82 -8.23
C GLU A 72 -0.31 6.30 -7.03
N MET A 73 -0.87 5.38 -6.26
CA MET A 73 -0.19 4.78 -5.12
C MET A 73 1.07 4.02 -5.53
N LYS A 74 1.03 3.30 -6.65
CA LYS A 74 2.22 2.60 -7.18
C LYS A 74 3.32 3.59 -7.55
N THR A 75 2.97 4.71 -8.15
CA THR A 75 3.93 5.75 -8.51
C THR A 75 4.59 6.33 -7.25
N LEU A 76 3.79 6.63 -6.23
CA LEU A 76 4.30 7.15 -4.97
C LEU A 76 5.18 6.11 -4.25
N LEU A 77 4.79 4.84 -4.31
CA LEU A 77 5.58 3.77 -3.71
C LEU A 77 6.96 3.64 -4.34
N GLU A 78 7.06 3.80 -5.66
CA GLU A 78 8.37 3.77 -6.33
C GLU A 78 9.27 4.89 -5.84
N LYS A 79 8.73 6.08 -5.63
CA LYS A 79 9.47 7.20 -5.07
C LYS A 79 9.92 6.89 -3.64
N LEU A 80 9.05 6.27 -2.86
CA LEU A 80 9.35 5.90 -1.48
C LEU A 80 10.49 4.88 -1.42
N LYS A 81 10.49 3.90 -2.33
CA LYS A 81 11.56 2.91 -2.45
C LYS A 81 12.89 3.57 -2.78
N GLU A 82 12.89 4.49 -3.73
CA GLU A 82 14.12 5.22 -4.10
C GLU A 82 14.70 5.97 -2.91
N GLN A 83 13.85 6.67 -2.17
CA GLN A 83 14.30 7.41 -1.00
C GLN A 83 14.82 6.48 0.10
N SER A 84 14.21 5.30 0.25
CA SER A 84 14.65 4.31 1.24
C SER A 84 16.07 3.82 0.96
N LEU A 85 16.45 3.70 -0.31
CA LEU A 85 17.80 3.31 -0.68
C LEU A 85 18.85 4.36 -0.31
N ASN A 86 18.44 5.61 -0.15
CA ASN A 86 19.33 6.72 0.17
C ASN A 86 19.53 6.94 1.66
N ILE A 87 18.86 6.16 2.50
CA ILE A 87 18.90 6.31 3.97
C ILE A 87 20.05 5.50 4.62
N LEU A 88 20.82 4.83 3.84
CA LEU A 88 21.94 4.00 4.33
C LEU A 88 23.11 4.83 4.92
#